data_d04d9571c36c171725aa5ca18855dc00
#
_entry.id   d04d9571c36c171725aa5ca18855dc00
#
_cell.length_a   1.000
_cell.length_b   1.000
_cell.length_c   1.000
_cell.angle_alpha   90.00
_cell.angle_beta   90.00
_cell.angle_gamma   90.00
#
_symmetry.space_group_name_H-M   'P 1'
#
loop_
_entity.id
_entity.type
_entity.pdbx_description
1 polymer ?
#
loop_
_entity_poly.entity_id
_entity_poly.type
_entity_poly.pdbx_seq_one_letter_code
_entity_poly.pdbx_strand_id
1 'polypeptide(L)'
;MVCPACSQIKEYADIAKGKNISKKYQVALKRWTRDKTVHSQFETMVHIVATYKSREFNKAYLSEYSKIYLLTDSEKEAKARLYEDLASDYTEFLFYAYIPEKNSNDFSQADSIWKIFLSDGKGHRIYPIEVRKIKKITPVTLKFFPYVNPHYGMLYSLKFYPSLLSLETRRLKLVFASVLGKVELTWDEAVADKTANPS
;
A
#
# COMPACT_ATOMS: atom_id res chain seq x y z
N MET A 1 -10.79 -0.91 43.71
CA MET A 1 -11.58 0.17 43.06
C MET A 1 -10.81 0.67 41.83
N VAL A 2 -11.27 0.35 40.63
CA VAL A 2 -10.63 0.82 39.38
C VAL A 2 -11.25 2.18 39.04
N CYS A 3 -10.42 3.21 38.96
CA CYS A 3 -10.84 4.59 38.74
C CYS A 3 -11.44 4.72 37.34
N PRO A 4 -12.71 5.16 37.11
CA PRO A 4 -13.33 5.25 35.82
C PRO A 4 -12.63 6.22 34.86
N ALA A 5 -11.86 7.18 35.37
CA ALA A 5 -11.08 8.12 34.55
C ALA A 5 -9.93 7.45 33.79
N CYS A 6 -9.35 6.33 34.31
CA CYS A 6 -8.28 5.62 33.62
C CYS A 6 -8.79 4.83 32.39
N SER A 7 -10.06 4.40 32.37
CA SER A 7 -10.63 3.72 31.23
C SER A 7 -10.89 4.69 30.05
N GLN A 8 -11.37 5.88 30.35
CA GLN A 8 -11.63 6.90 29.32
C GLN A 8 -10.35 7.42 28.66
N ILE A 9 -9.26 7.62 29.43
CA ILE A 9 -7.96 8.04 28.88
C ILE A 9 -7.39 6.95 27.96
N LYS A 10 -7.58 5.69 28.32
CA LYS A 10 -7.13 4.55 27.50
C LYS A 10 -7.94 4.44 26.20
N GLU A 11 -9.25 4.69 26.26
CA GLU A 11 -10.16 4.71 25.12
C GLU A 11 -9.83 5.88 24.16
N TYR A 12 -9.54 7.07 24.69
CA TYR A 12 -9.07 8.23 23.90
C TYR A 12 -7.69 7.98 23.27
N ALA A 13 -6.76 7.37 23.99
CA ALA A 13 -5.45 7.00 23.46
C ALA A 13 -5.55 5.89 22.42
N ASP A 14 -6.54 5.00 22.53
CA ASP A 14 -6.81 3.92 21.58
C ASP A 14 -7.49 4.42 20.31
N ILE A 15 -8.34 5.44 20.41
CA ILE A 15 -8.93 6.16 19.28
C ILE A 15 -7.85 6.95 18.53
N ALA A 16 -6.96 7.65 19.23
CA ALA A 16 -5.86 8.41 18.65
C ALA A 16 -4.79 7.53 17.98
N LYS A 17 -4.66 6.27 18.42
CA LYS A 17 -3.71 5.27 17.86
C LYS A 17 -4.30 4.36 16.80
N GLY A 18 -5.52 4.62 16.30
CA GLY A 18 -6.16 3.80 15.27
C GLY A 18 -6.53 2.38 15.72
N LYS A 19 -6.61 2.12 17.03
CA LYS A 19 -6.86 0.81 17.63
C LYS A 19 -8.26 0.20 17.40
N ASN A 20 -9.14 0.89 16.68
CA ASN A 20 -10.44 0.34 16.28
C ASN A 20 -10.36 -0.55 15.02
N ILE A 21 -9.17 -0.80 14.51
CA ILE A 21 -8.95 -1.73 13.39
C ILE A 21 -8.55 -3.10 13.91
N SER A 22 -9.16 -4.15 13.36
CA SER A 22 -8.91 -5.53 13.81
C SER A 22 -7.45 -5.95 13.66
N LYS A 23 -6.97 -6.78 14.59
CA LYS A 23 -5.63 -7.38 14.51
C LYS A 23 -5.42 -8.12 13.17
N LYS A 24 -6.46 -8.78 12.64
CA LYS A 24 -6.40 -9.48 11.37
C LYS A 24 -6.02 -8.54 10.22
N TYR A 25 -6.66 -7.36 10.14
CA TYR A 25 -6.30 -6.36 9.14
C TYR A 25 -4.87 -5.81 9.36
N GLN A 26 -4.51 -5.51 10.60
CA GLN A 26 -3.16 -4.99 10.91
C GLN A 26 -2.06 -5.98 10.49
N VAL A 27 -2.27 -7.28 10.70
CA VAL A 27 -1.33 -8.33 10.27
C VAL A 27 -1.22 -8.36 8.75
N ALA A 28 -2.36 -8.31 8.04
CA ALA A 28 -2.36 -8.27 6.58
C ALA A 28 -1.67 -7.00 6.05
N LEU A 29 -1.98 -5.83 6.63
CA LEU A 29 -1.33 -4.58 6.25
C LEU A 29 0.20 -4.66 6.43
N LYS A 30 0.67 -5.14 7.58
CA LYS A 30 2.10 -5.31 7.86
C LYS A 30 2.75 -6.29 6.88
N ARG A 31 2.08 -7.41 6.58
CA ARG A 31 2.57 -8.43 5.65
C ARG A 31 2.79 -7.87 4.24
N TRP A 32 1.85 -7.04 3.76
CA TRP A 32 1.85 -6.54 2.39
C TRP A 32 2.40 -5.12 2.24
N THR A 33 2.89 -4.49 3.31
CA THR A 33 3.53 -3.18 3.28
C THR A 33 5.03 -3.30 3.41
N ARG A 34 5.75 -2.52 2.62
CA ARG A 34 7.21 -2.34 2.71
C ARG A 34 7.54 -0.87 2.73
N ASP A 35 8.64 -0.54 3.36
CA ASP A 35 9.14 0.83 3.38
C ASP A 35 10.65 0.86 3.20
N LYS A 36 11.14 1.97 2.72
CA LYS A 36 12.56 2.25 2.56
C LYS A 36 12.81 3.75 2.61
N THR A 37 13.85 4.12 3.34
CA THR A 37 14.39 5.49 3.36
C THR A 37 15.76 5.50 2.69
N VAL A 38 16.02 6.54 1.91
CA VAL A 38 17.33 6.89 1.36
C VAL A 38 17.80 8.14 2.05
N HIS A 39 19.00 8.10 2.55
CA HIS A 39 19.67 9.23 3.19
C HIS A 39 20.89 9.67 2.36
N SER A 40 21.18 10.96 2.37
CA SER A 40 22.45 11.52 1.94
C SER A 40 23.05 12.26 3.13
N GLN A 41 24.19 11.82 3.59
CA GLN A 41 24.78 12.30 4.86
C GLN A 41 23.77 12.10 6.01
N PHE A 42 23.30 13.18 6.64
CA PHE A 42 22.33 13.15 7.75
C PHE A 42 20.90 13.50 7.33
N GLU A 43 20.68 13.78 6.03
CA GLU A 43 19.38 14.22 5.54
C GLU A 43 18.62 13.07 4.87
N THR A 44 17.32 13.02 5.11
CA THR A 44 16.42 12.14 4.36
C THR A 44 16.20 12.72 2.97
N MET A 45 16.59 11.97 1.95
CA MET A 45 16.34 12.35 0.55
C MET A 45 14.95 11.89 0.08
N VAL A 46 14.58 10.68 0.44
CA VAL A 46 13.27 10.09 0.10
C VAL A 46 12.91 9.01 1.10
N HIS A 47 11.63 8.96 1.46
CA HIS A 47 11.03 7.85 2.21
C HIS A 47 9.78 7.38 1.47
N ILE A 48 9.75 6.12 1.09
CA ILE A 48 8.63 5.49 0.40
C ILE A 48 8.10 4.34 1.25
N VAL A 49 6.78 4.34 1.43
CA VAL A 49 6.03 3.22 2.02
C VAL A 49 5.04 2.75 0.97
N ALA A 50 5.06 1.47 0.61
CA ALA A 50 4.14 0.92 -0.37
C ALA A 50 3.44 -0.33 0.16
N THR A 51 2.14 -0.40 -0.06
CA THR A 51 1.30 -1.58 0.19
C THR A 51 0.94 -2.23 -1.14
N TYR A 52 1.33 -3.49 -1.32
CA TYR A 52 0.86 -4.32 -2.43
C TYR A 52 -0.58 -4.77 -2.14
N LYS A 53 -1.50 -4.45 -3.04
CA LYS A 53 -2.92 -4.81 -2.94
C LYS A 53 -3.15 -6.24 -3.44
N SER A 54 -2.50 -7.20 -2.78
CA SER A 54 -2.68 -8.63 -3.03
C SER A 54 -4.13 -9.06 -2.78
N ARG A 55 -4.52 -10.24 -3.29
CA ARG A 55 -5.84 -10.82 -3.01
C ARG A 55 -6.06 -11.01 -1.51
N GLU A 56 -5.04 -11.46 -0.78
CA GLU A 56 -5.10 -11.61 0.68
C GLU A 56 -5.33 -10.26 1.37
N PHE A 57 -4.56 -9.23 0.97
CA PHE A 57 -4.74 -7.88 1.49
C PHE A 57 -6.14 -7.34 1.20
N ASN A 58 -6.62 -7.48 -0.05
CA ASN A 58 -7.95 -7.01 -0.46
C ASN A 58 -9.08 -7.70 0.32
N LYS A 59 -8.96 -9.02 0.58
CA LYS A 59 -9.91 -9.76 1.43
C LYS A 59 -9.92 -9.23 2.88
N ALA A 60 -8.74 -8.97 3.45
CA ALA A 60 -8.63 -8.42 4.80
C ALA A 60 -9.18 -6.98 4.88
N TYR A 61 -8.85 -6.14 3.89
CA TYR A 61 -9.37 -4.78 3.75
C TYR A 61 -10.90 -4.77 3.65
N LEU A 62 -11.47 -5.58 2.75
CA LEU A 62 -12.93 -5.68 2.58
C LEU A 62 -13.62 -6.17 3.85
N SER A 63 -13.04 -7.17 4.52
CA SER A 63 -13.59 -7.69 5.79
C SER A 63 -13.66 -6.59 6.85
N GLU A 64 -12.63 -5.77 6.97
CA GLU A 64 -12.60 -4.66 7.93
C GLU A 64 -13.54 -3.53 7.51
N TYR A 65 -13.51 -3.17 6.22
CA TYR A 65 -14.40 -2.15 5.64
C TYR A 65 -15.87 -2.50 5.85
N SER A 66 -16.24 -3.77 5.58
CA SER A 66 -17.63 -4.26 5.74
C SER A 66 -18.14 -4.15 7.17
N LYS A 67 -17.28 -4.40 8.16
CA LYS A 67 -17.63 -4.23 9.59
C LYS A 67 -17.85 -2.77 9.96
N ILE A 68 -16.96 -1.87 9.51
CA ILE A 68 -17.03 -0.44 9.84
C ILE A 68 -18.27 0.20 9.22
N TYR A 69 -18.60 -0.18 7.98
CA TYR A 69 -19.70 0.41 7.23
C TYR A 69 -21.00 -0.42 7.29
N LEU A 70 -21.01 -1.51 8.08
CA LEU A 70 -22.18 -2.37 8.26
C LEU A 70 -22.79 -2.83 6.92
N LEU A 71 -21.91 -3.24 5.99
CA LEU A 71 -22.36 -3.67 4.66
C LEU A 71 -23.22 -4.93 4.77
N THR A 72 -24.28 -4.97 3.97
CA THR A 72 -25.07 -6.19 3.74
C THR A 72 -24.23 -7.25 3.02
N ASP A 73 -24.67 -8.50 3.09
CA ASP A 73 -23.96 -9.60 2.40
C ASP A 73 -23.88 -9.35 0.89
N SER A 74 -24.97 -8.85 0.27
CA SER A 74 -24.99 -8.51 -1.16
C SER A 74 -23.98 -7.42 -1.53
N GLU A 75 -23.89 -6.34 -0.74
CA GLU A 75 -22.90 -5.27 -0.97
C GLU A 75 -21.46 -5.75 -0.80
N LYS A 76 -21.25 -6.64 0.18
CA LYS A 76 -19.93 -7.25 0.42
C LYS A 76 -19.53 -8.16 -0.73
N GLU A 77 -20.44 -8.99 -1.24
CA GLU A 77 -20.20 -9.85 -2.40
C GLU A 77 -19.89 -9.03 -3.65
N ALA A 78 -20.67 -7.97 -3.94
CA ALA A 78 -20.43 -7.11 -5.08
C ALA A 78 -19.02 -6.47 -5.02
N LYS A 79 -18.61 -5.99 -3.83
CA LYS A 79 -17.26 -5.45 -3.64
C LYS A 79 -16.18 -6.53 -3.72
N ALA A 80 -16.45 -7.75 -3.25
CA ALA A 80 -15.50 -8.87 -3.35
C ALA A 80 -15.22 -9.22 -4.81
N ARG A 81 -16.25 -9.31 -5.64
CA ARG A 81 -16.12 -9.54 -7.09
C ARG A 81 -15.29 -8.43 -7.75
N LEU A 82 -15.61 -7.16 -7.47
CA LEU A 82 -14.86 -6.03 -8.01
C LEU A 82 -13.35 -6.09 -7.65
N TYR A 83 -13.02 -6.43 -6.40
CA TYR A 83 -11.61 -6.55 -5.99
C TYR A 83 -10.93 -7.77 -6.58
N GLU A 84 -11.66 -8.86 -6.82
CA GLU A 84 -11.13 -10.05 -7.50
C GLU A 84 -10.84 -9.76 -8.97
N ASP A 85 -11.76 -9.10 -9.68
CA ASP A 85 -11.59 -8.68 -11.07
C ASP A 85 -10.38 -7.73 -11.19
N LEU A 86 -10.31 -6.71 -10.33
CA LEU A 86 -9.17 -5.77 -10.32
C LEU A 86 -7.84 -6.48 -10.04
N ALA A 87 -7.82 -7.47 -9.13
CA ALA A 87 -6.61 -8.23 -8.81
C ALA A 87 -6.24 -9.23 -9.92
N SER A 88 -7.18 -9.61 -10.78
CA SER A 88 -6.93 -10.42 -11.97
C SER A 88 -6.41 -9.58 -13.13
N ASP A 89 -6.93 -8.36 -13.29
CA ASP A 89 -6.60 -7.47 -14.40
C ASP A 89 -5.32 -6.68 -14.15
N TYR A 90 -4.98 -6.40 -12.88
CA TYR A 90 -3.87 -5.52 -12.53
C TYR A 90 -3.09 -6.00 -11.30
N THR A 91 -1.79 -5.73 -11.31
CA THR A 91 -0.96 -5.70 -10.11
C THR A 91 -0.97 -4.26 -9.58
N GLU A 92 -1.59 -4.05 -8.41
CA GLU A 92 -1.83 -2.69 -7.88
C GLU A 92 -1.07 -2.46 -6.57
N PHE A 93 -0.52 -1.25 -6.43
CA PHE A 93 0.09 -0.76 -5.20
C PHE A 93 -0.52 0.58 -4.80
N LEU A 94 -0.61 0.80 -3.49
CA LEU A 94 -0.79 2.12 -2.91
C LEU A 94 0.54 2.53 -2.28
N PHE A 95 1.12 3.67 -2.69
CA PHE A 95 2.36 4.12 -2.08
C PHE A 95 2.28 5.56 -1.60
N TYR A 96 2.90 5.80 -0.47
CA TYR A 96 3.12 7.12 0.12
C TYR A 96 4.58 7.48 -0.06
N ALA A 97 4.84 8.71 -0.50
CA ALA A 97 6.18 9.24 -0.68
C ALA A 97 6.35 10.54 0.10
N TYR A 98 7.37 10.58 0.96
CA TYR A 98 7.89 11.79 1.57
C TYR A 98 9.21 12.15 0.90
N ILE A 99 9.27 13.35 0.33
CA ILE A 99 10.45 13.95 -0.27
C ILE A 99 10.51 15.38 0.23
N PRO A 100 11.59 15.80 0.94
CA PRO A 100 11.72 17.16 1.47
C PRO A 100 11.63 18.23 0.37
N GLU A 101 12.25 17.98 -0.78
CA GLU A 101 12.10 18.79 -1.98
C GLU A 101 10.77 18.48 -2.66
N LYS A 102 9.76 19.31 -2.38
CA LYS A 102 8.37 19.09 -2.80
C LYS A 102 8.18 18.97 -4.31
N ASN A 103 9.00 19.70 -5.10
CA ASN A 103 8.92 19.65 -6.56
C ASN A 103 9.37 18.31 -7.12
N SER A 104 10.22 17.59 -6.39
CA SER A 104 10.68 16.25 -6.74
C SER A 104 9.68 15.14 -6.36
N ASN A 105 8.57 15.47 -5.71
CA ASN A 105 7.47 14.53 -5.42
C ASN A 105 6.44 14.56 -6.55
N ASP A 106 6.88 14.23 -7.76
CA ASP A 106 6.20 14.43 -9.03
C ASP A 106 5.85 13.13 -9.78
N PHE A 107 5.81 12.01 -9.10
CA PHE A 107 5.70 10.64 -9.66
C PHE A 107 4.62 10.44 -10.73
N SER A 108 3.58 11.27 -10.76
CA SER A 108 2.48 11.18 -11.73
C SER A 108 2.62 12.15 -12.91
N GLN A 109 3.71 12.89 -13.00
CA GLN A 109 3.96 13.83 -14.09
C GLN A 109 4.68 13.12 -15.26
N ALA A 110 4.46 13.59 -16.48
CA ALA A 110 5.05 12.98 -17.67
C ALA A 110 6.58 13.18 -17.72
N ASP A 111 7.06 14.28 -17.16
CA ASP A 111 8.46 14.66 -17.05
C ASP A 111 9.07 14.35 -15.67
N SER A 112 8.44 13.45 -14.91
CA SER A 112 8.90 13.03 -13.58
C SER A 112 10.37 12.61 -13.59
N ILE A 113 11.10 13.05 -12.57
CA ILE A 113 12.49 12.59 -12.35
C ILE A 113 12.56 11.12 -11.94
N TRP A 114 11.42 10.48 -11.63
CA TRP A 114 11.33 9.12 -11.15
C TRP A 114 11.03 8.13 -12.26
N LYS A 115 11.82 7.07 -12.32
CA LYS A 115 11.50 5.87 -13.10
C LYS A 115 11.00 4.79 -12.15
N ILE A 116 9.77 4.32 -12.38
CA ILE A 116 9.13 3.28 -11.57
C ILE A 116 8.98 2.03 -12.43
N PHE A 117 9.33 0.87 -11.89
CA PHE A 117 9.16 -0.40 -12.58
C PHE A 117 9.12 -1.58 -11.60
N LEU A 118 8.48 -2.66 -12.01
CA LEU A 118 8.64 -3.98 -11.41
C LEU A 118 9.85 -4.68 -12.02
N SER A 119 10.59 -5.43 -11.20
CA SER A 119 11.73 -6.24 -11.63
C SER A 119 11.64 -7.66 -11.09
N ASP A 120 12.06 -8.63 -11.90
CA ASP A 120 12.17 -10.06 -11.53
C ASP A 120 13.53 -10.43 -10.93
N GLY A 121 14.45 -9.47 -10.87
CA GLY A 121 15.83 -9.73 -10.45
C GLY A 121 16.72 -10.33 -11.54
N LYS A 122 16.17 -10.73 -12.69
CA LYS A 122 16.91 -11.25 -13.87
C LYS A 122 17.16 -10.16 -14.94
N GLY A 123 16.74 -8.92 -14.66
CA GLY A 123 16.93 -7.79 -15.56
C GLY A 123 15.67 -7.34 -16.32
N HIS A 124 14.59 -8.13 -16.31
CA HIS A 124 13.34 -7.70 -16.92
C HIS A 124 12.68 -6.59 -16.10
N ARG A 125 12.14 -5.60 -16.80
CA ARG A 125 11.46 -4.47 -16.20
C ARG A 125 10.09 -4.30 -16.82
N ILE A 126 9.08 -4.14 -15.98
CA ILE A 126 7.72 -3.83 -16.37
C ILE A 126 7.39 -2.45 -15.82
N TYR A 127 7.02 -1.55 -16.72
CA TYR A 127 6.64 -0.19 -16.37
C TYR A 127 5.15 -0.13 -16.00
N PRO A 128 4.76 0.81 -15.11
CA PRO A 128 3.37 0.99 -14.76
C PRO A 128 2.57 1.51 -15.95
N ILE A 129 1.32 1.06 -16.04
CA ILE A 129 0.33 1.61 -16.98
C ILE A 129 -0.35 2.85 -16.43
N GLU A 130 -0.35 3.00 -15.10
CA GLU A 130 -0.93 4.16 -14.41
C GLU A 130 -0.12 4.49 -13.17
N VAL A 131 0.25 5.77 -13.04
CA VAL A 131 0.72 6.39 -11.80
C VAL A 131 -0.19 7.56 -11.50
N ARG A 132 -1.03 7.45 -10.48
CA ARG A 132 -2.05 8.46 -10.19
C ARG A 132 -1.91 9.01 -8.79
N LYS A 133 -1.75 10.34 -8.68
CA LYS A 133 -1.75 11.05 -7.40
C LYS A 133 -3.17 11.05 -6.79
N ILE A 134 -3.28 10.66 -5.53
CA ILE A 134 -4.52 10.70 -4.75
C ILE A 134 -4.62 12.08 -4.09
N LYS A 135 -5.38 12.97 -4.72
CA LYS A 135 -5.52 14.37 -4.28
C LYS A 135 -6.30 14.52 -2.98
N LYS A 136 -7.34 13.67 -2.76
CA LYS A 136 -8.20 13.74 -1.59
C LYS A 136 -7.90 12.58 -0.65
N ILE A 137 -7.19 12.86 0.42
CA ILE A 137 -6.95 11.91 1.51
C ILE A 137 -8.12 12.04 2.50
N THR A 138 -8.84 10.94 2.70
CA THR A 138 -10.02 10.91 3.56
C THR A 138 -9.68 10.32 4.93
N PRO A 139 -10.53 10.52 5.97
CA PRO A 139 -10.36 9.82 7.24
C PRO A 139 -10.30 8.31 7.10
N VAL A 140 -11.00 7.74 6.12
CA VAL A 140 -10.92 6.30 5.77
C VAL A 140 -9.51 5.92 5.36
N THR A 141 -8.90 6.71 4.46
CA THR A 141 -7.52 6.49 4.01
C THR A 141 -6.56 6.49 5.19
N LEU A 142 -6.65 7.49 6.07
CA LEU A 142 -5.78 7.59 7.25
C LEU A 142 -5.98 6.45 8.24
N LYS A 143 -7.22 5.98 8.39
CA LYS A 143 -7.54 4.87 9.28
C LYS A 143 -6.98 3.54 8.77
N PHE A 144 -7.13 3.26 7.47
CA PHE A 144 -6.67 2.02 6.85
C PHE A 144 -5.16 2.03 6.56
N PHE A 145 -4.57 3.18 6.30
CA PHE A 145 -3.15 3.33 5.96
C PHE A 145 -2.48 4.34 6.91
N PRO A 146 -2.19 3.93 8.16
CA PRO A 146 -1.70 4.84 9.22
C PRO A 146 -0.32 5.43 8.95
N TYR A 147 0.40 4.93 7.95
CA TYR A 147 1.66 5.50 7.50
C TYR A 147 1.49 6.75 6.62
N VAL A 148 0.28 7.05 6.17
CA VAL A 148 0.00 8.23 5.33
C VAL A 148 -0.07 9.48 6.20
N ASN A 149 0.81 10.44 5.94
CA ASN A 149 0.77 11.76 6.57
C ASN A 149 0.61 12.85 5.50
N PRO A 150 -0.60 13.41 5.32
CA PRO A 150 -0.88 14.36 4.24
C PRO A 150 -0.16 15.70 4.39
N HIS A 151 0.41 16.01 5.55
CA HIS A 151 1.16 17.24 5.79
C HIS A 151 2.58 17.20 5.24
N TYR A 152 3.18 16.00 5.17
CA TYR A 152 4.59 15.83 4.80
C TYR A 152 4.81 15.16 3.45
N GLY A 153 3.88 14.31 3.02
CA GLY A 153 4.08 13.56 1.78
C GLY A 153 2.81 13.43 0.95
N MET A 154 2.94 12.68 -0.14
CA MET A 154 1.88 12.49 -1.11
C MET A 154 1.57 11.00 -1.27
N LEU A 155 0.30 10.71 -1.56
CA LEU A 155 -0.21 9.36 -1.77
C LEU A 155 -0.49 9.13 -3.24
N TYR A 156 -0.11 7.94 -3.73
CA TYR A 156 -0.26 7.55 -5.13
C TYR A 156 -0.85 6.15 -5.26
N SER A 157 -1.61 5.93 -6.31
CA SER A 157 -2.00 4.61 -6.81
C SER A 157 -1.13 4.25 -8.01
N LEU A 158 -0.69 3.02 -8.08
CA LEU A 158 0.22 2.50 -9.08
C LEU A 158 -0.34 1.19 -9.61
N LYS A 159 -0.47 1.07 -10.94
CA LYS A 159 -1.00 -0.13 -11.60
C LYS A 159 -0.05 -0.63 -12.67
N PHE A 160 0.07 -1.95 -12.73
CA PHE A 160 0.77 -2.67 -13.79
C PHE A 160 -0.17 -3.69 -14.41
N TYR A 161 0.05 -4.05 -15.68
CA TYR A 161 -0.59 -5.25 -16.22
C TYR A 161 -0.17 -6.49 -15.42
N PRO A 162 -1.04 -7.53 -15.34
CA PRO A 162 -0.68 -8.78 -14.70
C PRO A 162 0.54 -9.34 -15.41
N SER A 163 1.61 -9.40 -14.67
CA SER A 163 2.91 -9.71 -15.24
C SER A 163 3.15 -11.21 -15.28
N LEU A 164 3.69 -11.72 -16.40
CA LEU A 164 4.33 -13.02 -16.50
C LEU A 164 5.45 -13.20 -15.45
N LEU A 165 6.01 -12.10 -14.91
CA LEU A 165 6.98 -12.12 -13.81
C LEU A 165 6.46 -12.88 -12.58
N SER A 166 5.16 -12.93 -12.40
CA SER A 166 4.55 -13.58 -11.24
C SER A 166 4.47 -15.10 -11.33
N LEU A 167 4.68 -15.69 -12.51
CA LEU A 167 4.60 -17.14 -12.71
C LEU A 167 5.94 -17.85 -12.47
N GLU A 168 7.05 -17.16 -12.67
CA GLU A 168 8.40 -17.77 -12.59
C GLU A 168 9.22 -17.28 -11.38
N THR A 169 8.89 -16.12 -10.81
CA THR A 169 9.69 -15.55 -9.72
C THR A 169 8.91 -15.53 -8.41
N ARG A 170 9.51 -16.17 -7.39
CA ARG A 170 8.99 -16.12 -5.99
C ARG A 170 9.15 -14.75 -5.34
N ARG A 171 9.57 -13.73 -6.11
CA ARG A 171 9.95 -12.43 -5.56
C ARG A 171 9.47 -11.29 -6.46
N LEU A 172 8.58 -10.46 -5.92
CA LEU A 172 8.11 -9.22 -6.57
C LEU A 172 8.92 -8.04 -6.04
N LYS A 173 9.63 -7.33 -6.90
CA LYS A 173 10.42 -6.16 -6.55
C LYS A 173 9.89 -4.91 -7.24
N LEU A 174 9.46 -3.92 -6.47
CA LEU A 174 9.08 -2.59 -6.94
C LEU A 174 10.27 -1.64 -6.76
N VAL A 175 10.66 -0.98 -7.84
CA VAL A 175 11.83 -0.09 -7.88
C VAL A 175 11.40 1.32 -8.23
N PHE A 176 11.90 2.28 -7.46
CA PHE A 176 11.86 3.70 -7.73
C PHE A 176 13.30 4.18 -7.90
N ALA A 177 13.62 4.77 -9.03
CA ALA A 177 14.97 5.22 -9.34
C ALA A 177 14.95 6.68 -9.82
N SER A 178 15.84 7.51 -9.27
CA SER A 178 16.02 8.90 -9.65
C SER A 178 17.45 9.38 -9.31
N VAL A 179 17.75 10.64 -9.59
CA VAL A 179 18.97 11.31 -9.15
C VAL A 179 19.06 11.47 -7.63
N LEU A 180 17.92 11.41 -6.92
CA LEU A 180 17.85 11.46 -5.46
C LEU A 180 18.18 10.11 -4.80
N GLY A 181 18.31 9.05 -5.59
CA GLY A 181 18.63 7.71 -5.11
C GLY A 181 17.70 6.63 -5.65
N LYS A 182 17.89 5.42 -5.12
CA LYS A 182 17.13 4.23 -5.50
C LYS A 182 16.46 3.60 -4.30
N VAL A 183 15.15 3.36 -4.42
CA VAL A 183 14.34 2.60 -3.45
C VAL A 183 13.94 1.28 -4.10
N GLU A 184 14.20 0.16 -3.41
CA GLU A 184 13.75 -1.18 -3.81
C GLU A 184 12.92 -1.77 -2.67
N LEU A 185 11.69 -2.15 -2.98
CA LEU A 185 10.75 -2.79 -2.07
C LEU A 185 10.45 -4.19 -2.58
N THR A 186 10.60 -5.21 -1.73
CA THR A 186 10.52 -6.61 -2.14
C THR A 186 9.46 -7.38 -1.35
N TRP A 187 8.65 -8.15 -2.08
CA TRP A 187 7.66 -9.09 -1.52
C TRP A 187 8.01 -10.50 -2.00
N ASP A 188 8.51 -11.33 -1.09
CA ASP A 188 8.93 -12.71 -1.39
C ASP A 188 7.75 -13.70 -1.45
N GLU A 189 6.58 -13.30 -0.95
CA GLU A 189 5.38 -14.13 -0.83
C GLU A 189 4.32 -13.83 -1.91
N ALA A 190 4.60 -12.92 -2.85
CA ALA A 190 3.62 -12.47 -3.84
C ALA A 190 3.11 -13.60 -4.75
N VAL A 191 3.88 -14.68 -4.88
CA VAL A 191 3.53 -15.86 -5.72
C VAL A 191 2.53 -16.79 -5.02
N ALA A 192 2.59 -16.91 -3.70
CA ALA A 192 1.70 -17.80 -2.95
C ALA A 192 0.23 -17.37 -3.04
N ASP A 193 -0.02 -16.08 -3.26
CA ASP A 193 -1.37 -15.51 -3.33
C ASP A 193 -2.12 -15.89 -4.64
N LYS A 194 -1.40 -16.25 -5.71
CA LYS A 194 -2.00 -16.62 -7.01
C LYS A 194 -2.36 -18.11 -7.12
N THR A 195 -1.74 -18.95 -6.32
CA THR A 195 -1.96 -20.42 -6.35
C THR A 195 -3.04 -20.91 -5.40
N ALA A 196 -3.56 -20.03 -4.53
CA ALA A 196 -4.65 -20.36 -3.62
C ALA A 196 -6.01 -20.21 -4.31
N ASN A 197 -6.19 -20.89 -5.45
CA ASN A 197 -7.51 -21.13 -6.00
C ASN A 197 -7.83 -22.61 -5.74
N PRO A 198 -8.68 -22.99 -4.76
CA PRO A 198 -9.20 -24.34 -4.71
C PRO A 198 -10.25 -24.48 -5.80
N SER A 199 -10.05 -25.47 -6.61
CA SER A 199 -11.08 -26.11 -7.45
C SER A 199 -12.39 -26.32 -6.71
#